data_05a76233f3612582c159880fb7f9f9c9
#
_entry.id   05a76233f3612582c159880fb7f9f9c9
#
_cell.length_a   1.000
_cell.length_b   1.000
_cell.length_c   1.000
_cell.angle_alpha   90.00
_cell.angle_beta   90.00
_cell.angle_gamma   90.00
#
_symmetry.space_group_name_H-M   'P 1'
#
loop_
_entity.id
_entity.type
_entity.pdbx_description
1 polymer ?
#
loop_
_entity_poly.entity_id
_entity_poly.type
_entity_poly.pdbx_seq_one_letter_code
_entity_poly.pdbx_strand_id
1 'polypeptide(L)'
;MNVPPPHPCSKVFPSPDSSRRYSQVEGQVEGQVKGQIKGLIRGLVCGIIFTLGMAAPGQTAEQVAVRLGPLQQSVAIADLQKFALTGKIPDSIQFLTPLLTADVRQALSTRLQLDPNVGDKLVEDLLHSSAGERFLNTLQVAMPDSDAAQLRQALTLAAKQPDKMSLLGFLESFPAETVTIDASSVITLASQINLPYWQSQALSSIVDRDLTVKGKPLPTELDPTQPGENWVQHQTIVMRDYKRDRTIPVDIYWSHETQGPLVVLSHGFGADRRFLTYLAEHLASHGLTVVALEHPGSSVAWLTSSDLNQSTQSATVKNLLPATEFVDRPEDVSFVLDRLNQLDRFSAHVRGKFNTQEVTLIGHSLGGYTALALAGAKLNLKHLRAFCDDPNPVVFSPADLLQCNAADLPNTPPNLLDHRIKQAIILNPVIGRLFDETGLAQVQIPILMLASTDDAITPAVSQQFLPFTQLQTSKYLLTAIGGTHLSVGDPSNLNQSLTQSIFVREQSAEVTEPLRHLLKGVGLAFIKQMTPEAKEYIPFLKPTYAQSFSTETLKLRLNAELPPNFSNWLRVAALPMEQLVASTLPSRRAELCTDSVECLLNHSLPLVMFILPGDFPLIGHPFHRFRRKRKKRTMRNDN
;
A
#
# COMPACT_ATOMS: atom_id res chain seq x y z
N MET A 1 -37.68 34.23 39.64
CA MET A 1 -38.52 35.23 38.97
C MET A 1 -38.60 34.86 37.48
N ASN A 2 -39.76 34.47 37.12
CA ASN A 2 -40.45 34.31 35.86
C ASN A 2 -39.74 34.52 34.51
N VAL A 3 -39.70 33.45 33.78
CA VAL A 3 -39.63 33.37 32.32
C VAL A 3 -41.04 33.54 31.78
N PRO A 4 -41.28 34.11 30.58
CA PRO A 4 -42.28 33.50 29.70
C PRO A 4 -41.73 33.24 28.27
N PRO A 5 -42.39 32.25 27.55
CA PRO A 5 -41.93 31.74 26.28
C PRO A 5 -42.52 32.49 25.07
N PRO A 6 -42.03 32.24 23.86
CA PRO A 6 -42.60 32.82 22.61
C PRO A 6 -43.70 31.95 22.02
N HIS A 7 -44.70 32.57 21.47
CA HIS A 7 -45.77 31.97 20.69
C HIS A 7 -45.53 32.04 19.16
N PRO A 8 -46.15 31.10 18.40
CA PRO A 8 -45.91 30.94 16.97
C PRO A 8 -46.93 31.66 16.13
N CYS A 9 -46.58 31.99 14.86
CA CYS A 9 -47.57 32.40 13.84
C CYS A 9 -47.44 31.50 12.62
N SER A 10 -48.46 30.69 12.46
CA SER A 10 -48.89 29.99 11.27
C SER A 10 -49.83 30.90 10.45
N LYS A 11 -49.80 30.76 9.12
CA LYS A 11 -50.93 30.91 8.15
C LYS A 11 -50.42 30.56 6.78
N VAL A 12 -50.75 29.40 6.21
CA VAL A 12 -51.97 28.94 5.53
C VAL A 12 -52.17 29.53 4.14
N PHE A 13 -52.17 28.58 3.20
CA PHE A 13 -52.48 28.61 1.78
C PHE A 13 -53.79 29.34 1.40
N PRO A 14 -54.04 29.62 0.10
CA PRO A 14 -54.60 28.60 -0.78
C PRO A 14 -54.17 28.65 -2.28
N SER A 15 -54.30 27.50 -2.90
CA SER A 15 -54.51 27.28 -4.33
C SER A 15 -55.96 27.57 -4.69
N PRO A 16 -56.28 27.96 -5.95
CA PRO A 16 -57.14 27.07 -6.69
C PRO A 16 -56.88 26.97 -8.20
N ASP A 17 -57.11 25.79 -8.65
CA ASP A 17 -57.56 25.22 -9.90
C ASP A 17 -58.51 26.06 -10.74
N SER A 18 -58.34 26.09 -12.07
CA SER A 18 -59.47 26.03 -13.01
C SER A 18 -58.99 25.86 -14.48
N SER A 19 -59.45 24.77 -14.99
CA SER A 19 -59.54 24.36 -16.38
C SER A 19 -60.40 25.31 -17.24
N ARG A 20 -60.13 25.44 -18.56
CA ARG A 20 -61.05 25.31 -19.72
C ARG A 20 -60.56 26.10 -20.95
N ARG A 21 -60.31 25.30 -22.02
CA ARG A 21 -60.96 25.30 -23.35
C ARG A 21 -60.97 26.59 -24.16
N TYR A 22 -60.52 26.50 -25.41
CA TYR A 22 -61.23 26.59 -26.70
C TYR A 22 -60.15 26.50 -27.79
N SER A 23 -60.10 25.52 -28.63
CA SER A 23 -60.71 25.10 -29.87
C SER A 23 -60.56 26.09 -31.04
N GLN A 24 -59.92 25.58 -32.06
CA GLN A 24 -60.13 25.73 -33.51
C GLN A 24 -60.43 27.09 -34.10
N VAL A 25 -59.59 27.54 -35.05
CA VAL A 25 -60.05 28.01 -36.37
C VAL A 25 -59.02 27.52 -37.43
N GLU A 26 -59.50 26.70 -38.34
CA GLU A 26 -58.97 26.44 -39.67
C GLU A 26 -59.21 27.65 -40.59
N GLY A 27 -58.30 27.85 -41.56
CA GLY A 27 -58.52 28.80 -42.61
C GLY A 27 -57.39 28.89 -43.62
N GLN A 28 -57.51 28.09 -44.66
CA GLN A 28 -56.81 28.10 -45.94
C GLN A 28 -56.39 29.49 -46.47
N VAL A 29 -55.09 29.58 -46.86
CA VAL A 29 -54.77 30.27 -48.15
C VAL A 29 -53.64 29.43 -48.79
N GLU A 30 -54.06 28.60 -49.75
CA GLU A 30 -53.19 28.03 -50.77
C GLU A 30 -52.89 29.11 -51.84
N GLY A 31 -51.67 29.07 -52.35
CA GLY A 31 -51.42 29.49 -53.68
C GLY A 31 -50.19 30.37 -53.92
N GLN A 32 -49.25 29.77 -54.61
CA GLN A 32 -48.24 30.44 -55.43
C GLN A 32 -47.13 31.27 -54.78
N VAL A 33 -46.13 30.57 -54.32
CA VAL A 33 -44.70 30.85 -54.62
C VAL A 33 -43.89 29.49 -54.51
N LYS A 34 -44.26 28.55 -55.32
CA LYS A 34 -43.44 27.34 -55.55
C LYS A 34 -42.59 27.59 -56.79
N GLY A 35 -41.33 27.92 -56.66
CA GLY A 35 -40.48 27.85 -57.83
C GLY A 35 -39.03 28.33 -57.68
N GLN A 36 -38.72 29.26 -56.83
CA GLN A 36 -37.34 29.80 -56.80
C GLN A 36 -36.61 29.83 -55.48
N ILE A 37 -37.19 29.31 -54.42
CA ILE A 37 -36.51 29.21 -53.09
C ILE A 37 -35.99 27.80 -52.83
N LYS A 38 -36.35 26.78 -53.65
CA LYS A 38 -35.85 25.39 -53.48
C LYS A 38 -34.40 25.17 -53.90
N GLY A 39 -33.79 26.11 -54.65
CA GLY A 39 -32.38 26.00 -55.07
C GLY A 39 -31.38 26.60 -54.06
N LEU A 40 -31.78 27.66 -53.35
CA LEU A 40 -30.88 28.35 -52.41
C LEU A 40 -30.86 27.71 -51.00
N ILE A 41 -31.95 27.07 -50.58
CA ILE A 41 -32.02 26.42 -49.28
C ILE A 41 -31.30 25.04 -49.27
N ARG A 42 -31.24 24.37 -50.44
CA ARG A 42 -30.45 23.12 -50.56
C ARG A 42 -28.94 23.36 -50.59
N GLY A 43 -28.49 24.51 -51.08
CA GLY A 43 -27.08 24.90 -51.05
C GLY A 43 -26.60 25.39 -49.66
N LEU A 44 -27.47 26.01 -48.88
CA LEU A 44 -27.13 26.55 -47.55
C LEU A 44 -27.23 25.49 -46.45
N VAL A 45 -28.13 24.51 -46.60
CA VAL A 45 -28.25 23.40 -45.61
C VAL A 45 -27.16 22.37 -45.79
N CYS A 46 -26.60 22.14 -46.99
CA CYS A 46 -25.42 21.31 -47.17
C CYS A 46 -24.10 21.99 -46.77
N GLY A 47 -24.05 23.34 -46.75
CA GLY A 47 -22.86 24.09 -46.35
C GLY A 47 -22.74 24.31 -44.82
N ILE A 48 -23.85 24.28 -44.08
CA ILE A 48 -23.86 24.47 -42.61
C ILE A 48 -23.75 23.13 -41.86
N ILE A 49 -24.06 22.02 -42.52
CA ILE A 49 -23.87 20.65 -41.93
C ILE A 49 -22.40 20.24 -41.95
N PHE A 50 -21.52 20.94 -42.68
CA PHE A 50 -20.08 20.61 -42.73
C PHE A 50 -19.20 21.50 -41.82
N THR A 51 -19.75 22.43 -41.03
CA THR A 51 -18.96 23.29 -40.12
C THR A 51 -19.45 23.33 -38.67
N LEU A 52 -20.54 22.63 -38.34
CA LEU A 52 -20.76 22.21 -36.98
C LEU A 52 -20.14 20.81 -36.85
N GLY A 53 -18.89 20.78 -36.47
CA GLY A 53 -18.29 19.56 -35.90
C GLY A 53 -19.20 19.13 -34.78
N MET A 54 -20.10 18.19 -35.05
CA MET A 54 -20.73 17.41 -34.00
C MET A 54 -19.56 16.78 -33.24
N ALA A 55 -19.27 17.30 -32.06
CA ALA A 55 -18.66 16.49 -31.03
C ALA A 55 -19.57 15.28 -30.96
N ALA A 56 -19.13 14.17 -31.52
CA ALA A 56 -19.77 12.88 -31.33
C ALA A 56 -19.90 12.74 -29.80
N PRO A 57 -21.06 12.31 -29.26
CA PRO A 57 -21.13 11.93 -27.87
C PRO A 57 -19.97 10.96 -27.65
N GLY A 58 -19.08 11.26 -26.70
CA GLY A 58 -17.87 10.49 -26.50
C GLY A 58 -18.25 9.01 -26.40
N GLN A 59 -17.81 8.23 -27.38
CA GLN A 59 -18.05 6.79 -27.37
C GLN A 59 -17.33 6.24 -26.14
N THR A 60 -18.09 5.72 -25.22
CA THR A 60 -17.58 4.97 -24.07
C THR A 60 -17.39 3.50 -24.51
N ALA A 61 -16.40 2.81 -23.95
CA ALA A 61 -16.11 1.47 -24.37
C ALA A 61 -17.23 0.49 -23.97
N GLU A 62 -17.67 -0.29 -24.94
CA GLU A 62 -18.64 -1.37 -24.78
C GLU A 62 -17.97 -2.75 -24.77
N GLN A 63 -16.79 -2.85 -25.37
CA GLN A 63 -16.05 -4.09 -25.55
C GLN A 63 -14.60 -4.01 -25.10
N VAL A 64 -14.09 -5.13 -24.63
CA VAL A 64 -12.67 -5.36 -24.38
C VAL A 64 -12.18 -6.44 -25.34
N ALA A 65 -11.21 -6.10 -26.19
CA ALA A 65 -10.50 -7.05 -27.02
C ALA A 65 -9.33 -7.64 -26.21
N VAL A 66 -9.45 -8.89 -25.77
CA VAL A 66 -8.39 -9.60 -25.05
C VAL A 66 -7.49 -10.27 -26.07
N ARG A 67 -6.21 -9.88 -26.09
CA ARG A 67 -5.16 -10.46 -26.93
C ARG A 67 -4.30 -11.40 -26.09
N LEU A 68 -4.09 -12.63 -26.59
CA LEU A 68 -3.18 -13.61 -26.00
C LEU A 68 -2.28 -14.18 -27.10
N GLY A 69 -1.09 -13.62 -27.26
CA GLY A 69 -0.22 -13.91 -28.41
C GLY A 69 -0.90 -13.58 -29.75
N PRO A 70 -1.02 -14.55 -30.69
CA PRO A 70 -1.68 -14.31 -31.99
C PRO A 70 -3.22 -14.34 -31.92
N LEU A 71 -3.79 -14.71 -30.78
CA LEU A 71 -5.25 -14.81 -30.60
C LEU A 71 -5.79 -13.53 -30.02
N GLN A 72 -6.84 -12.99 -30.63
CA GLN A 72 -7.59 -11.83 -30.11
C GLN A 72 -9.07 -12.13 -30.14
N GLN A 73 -9.75 -11.84 -29.02
CA GLN A 73 -11.20 -12.04 -28.92
C GLN A 73 -11.84 -10.90 -28.14
N SER A 74 -12.94 -10.36 -28.66
CA SER A 74 -13.70 -9.30 -28.01
C SER A 74 -14.71 -9.86 -27.02
N VAL A 75 -14.84 -9.18 -25.89
CA VAL A 75 -15.69 -9.50 -24.76
C VAL A 75 -16.49 -8.25 -24.39
N ALA A 76 -17.80 -8.39 -24.21
CA ALA A 76 -18.60 -7.29 -23.73
C ALA A 76 -18.23 -6.93 -22.26
N ILE A 77 -18.07 -5.65 -21.96
CA ILE A 77 -17.81 -5.19 -20.58
C ILE A 77 -18.94 -5.63 -19.65
N ALA A 78 -20.18 -5.65 -20.16
CA ALA A 78 -21.34 -6.16 -19.41
C ALA A 78 -21.21 -7.62 -18.94
N ASP A 79 -20.52 -8.49 -19.69
CA ASP A 79 -20.28 -9.87 -19.27
C ASP A 79 -19.23 -9.97 -18.17
N LEU A 80 -18.20 -9.12 -18.21
CA LEU A 80 -17.22 -8.98 -17.13
C LEU A 80 -17.89 -8.44 -15.85
N GLN A 81 -18.80 -7.48 -15.97
CA GLN A 81 -19.61 -6.99 -14.84
C GLN A 81 -20.47 -8.10 -14.22
N LYS A 82 -21.14 -8.91 -15.08
CA LYS A 82 -21.95 -10.02 -14.61
C LYS A 82 -21.11 -11.06 -13.87
N PHE A 83 -19.92 -11.38 -14.38
CA PHE A 83 -18.97 -12.23 -13.67
C PHE A 83 -18.53 -11.63 -12.33
N ALA A 84 -18.14 -10.36 -12.30
CA ALA A 84 -17.73 -9.67 -11.09
C ALA A 84 -18.81 -9.71 -10.00
N LEU A 85 -20.07 -9.45 -10.36
CA LEU A 85 -21.21 -9.41 -9.44
C LEU A 85 -21.62 -10.80 -8.96
N THR A 86 -21.72 -11.77 -9.88
CA THR A 86 -22.34 -13.07 -9.57
C THR A 86 -21.35 -14.19 -9.29
N GLY A 87 -20.08 -14.04 -9.73
CA GLY A 87 -19.09 -15.11 -9.74
C GLY A 87 -19.32 -16.20 -10.77
N LYS A 88 -20.41 -16.11 -11.57
CA LYS A 88 -20.69 -17.06 -12.66
C LYS A 88 -20.08 -16.53 -13.94
N ILE A 89 -19.35 -17.40 -14.64
CA ILE A 89 -18.76 -17.07 -15.93
C ILE A 89 -19.84 -17.20 -17.02
N PRO A 90 -20.22 -16.11 -17.70
CA PRO A 90 -21.13 -16.17 -18.84
C PRO A 90 -20.58 -17.03 -19.97
N ASP A 91 -21.46 -17.68 -20.75
CA ASP A 91 -21.07 -18.55 -21.87
C ASP A 91 -20.22 -17.82 -22.92
N SER A 92 -20.50 -16.54 -23.14
CA SER A 92 -19.75 -15.64 -24.05
C SER A 92 -18.28 -15.47 -23.70
N ILE A 93 -17.90 -15.63 -22.42
CA ILE A 93 -16.53 -15.45 -21.92
C ILE A 93 -15.93 -16.74 -21.32
N GLN A 94 -16.53 -17.90 -21.60
CA GLN A 94 -16.06 -19.20 -21.10
C GLN A 94 -14.62 -19.53 -21.51
N PHE A 95 -14.17 -19.06 -22.67
CA PHE A 95 -12.79 -19.23 -23.14
C PHE A 95 -11.75 -18.51 -22.23
N LEU A 96 -12.18 -17.52 -21.44
CA LEU A 96 -11.34 -16.84 -20.46
C LEU A 96 -11.31 -17.54 -19.09
N THR A 97 -12.00 -18.68 -18.92
CA THR A 97 -12.06 -19.41 -17.63
C THR A 97 -10.69 -19.56 -16.94
N PRO A 98 -9.59 -19.88 -17.65
CA PRO A 98 -8.28 -19.98 -17.01
C PRO A 98 -7.74 -18.65 -16.43
N LEU A 99 -8.24 -17.52 -16.93
CA LEU A 99 -7.85 -16.18 -16.51
C LEU A 99 -8.84 -15.58 -15.49
N LEU A 100 -10.08 -16.07 -15.43
CA LEU A 100 -11.15 -15.56 -14.56
C LEU A 100 -11.11 -16.23 -13.18
N THR A 101 -10.02 -16.01 -12.45
CA THR A 101 -9.81 -16.51 -11.09
C THR A 101 -10.63 -15.73 -10.05
N ALA A 102 -10.67 -16.23 -8.82
CA ALA A 102 -11.28 -15.51 -7.70
C ALA A 102 -10.63 -14.13 -7.48
N ASP A 103 -9.31 -14.04 -7.65
CA ASP A 103 -8.55 -12.78 -7.53
C ASP A 103 -8.93 -11.78 -8.62
N VAL A 104 -9.08 -12.24 -9.87
CA VAL A 104 -9.55 -11.40 -10.98
C VAL A 104 -10.97 -10.90 -10.70
N ARG A 105 -11.85 -11.76 -10.20
CA ARG A 105 -13.20 -11.37 -9.79
C ARG A 105 -13.16 -10.29 -8.72
N GLN A 106 -12.32 -10.46 -7.70
CA GLN A 106 -12.14 -9.47 -6.64
C GLN A 106 -11.63 -8.15 -7.22
N ALA A 107 -10.61 -8.17 -8.08
CA ALA A 107 -10.08 -6.98 -8.73
C ALA A 107 -11.14 -6.24 -9.56
N LEU A 108 -11.98 -6.97 -10.30
CA LEU A 108 -13.08 -6.40 -11.08
C LEU A 108 -14.19 -5.82 -10.21
N SER A 109 -14.46 -6.40 -9.03
CA SER A 109 -15.52 -5.98 -8.11
C SER A 109 -15.08 -4.90 -7.13
N THR A 110 -13.76 -4.74 -6.90
CA THR A 110 -13.20 -3.77 -5.96
C THR A 110 -13.43 -2.35 -6.46
N ARG A 111 -13.99 -1.50 -5.60
CA ARG A 111 -14.21 -0.08 -5.85
C ARG A 111 -13.31 0.73 -4.92
N LEU A 112 -12.61 1.71 -5.46
CA LEU A 112 -11.92 2.72 -4.67
C LEU A 112 -12.96 3.72 -4.15
N GLN A 113 -13.14 3.78 -2.83
CA GLN A 113 -13.97 4.79 -2.20
C GLN A 113 -13.10 6.02 -1.91
N LEU A 114 -13.03 6.94 -2.88
CA LEU A 114 -12.44 8.25 -2.66
C LEU A 114 -13.58 9.25 -2.43
N ASP A 115 -13.35 10.22 -1.54
CA ASP A 115 -14.22 11.39 -1.47
C ASP A 115 -14.24 12.05 -2.88
N PRO A 116 -15.40 12.26 -3.49
CA PRO A 116 -15.51 12.80 -4.85
C PRO A 116 -14.73 14.11 -5.04
N ASN A 117 -14.71 14.98 -4.01
CA ASN A 117 -14.02 16.26 -4.05
C ASN A 117 -12.48 16.14 -3.96
N VAL A 118 -11.98 15.01 -3.44
CA VAL A 118 -10.54 14.72 -3.29
C VAL A 118 -10.06 13.86 -4.46
N GLY A 119 -10.90 12.91 -4.91
CA GLY A 119 -10.55 11.91 -5.92
C GLY A 119 -10.19 12.52 -7.28
N ASP A 120 -11.00 13.45 -7.76
CA ASP A 120 -10.82 14.07 -9.08
C ASP A 120 -9.47 14.77 -9.21
N LYS A 121 -9.17 15.58 -8.22
CA LYS A 121 -7.97 16.41 -8.22
C LYS A 121 -6.71 15.60 -7.96
N LEU A 122 -6.78 14.65 -7.03
CA LEU A 122 -5.67 13.74 -6.74
C LEU A 122 -5.29 12.91 -7.98
N VAL A 123 -6.28 12.39 -8.70
CA VAL A 123 -6.05 11.61 -9.92
C VAL A 123 -5.49 12.50 -11.03
N GLU A 124 -6.03 13.69 -11.22
CA GLU A 124 -5.55 14.64 -12.23
C GLU A 124 -4.08 15.04 -11.96
N ASP A 125 -3.77 15.39 -10.73
CA ASP A 125 -2.43 15.78 -10.30
C ASP A 125 -1.44 14.62 -10.41
N LEU A 126 -1.85 13.41 -10.00
CA LEU A 126 -1.07 12.19 -10.17
C LEU A 126 -0.73 11.95 -11.65
N LEU A 127 -1.73 12.05 -12.52
CA LEU A 127 -1.57 11.76 -13.95
C LEU A 127 -0.70 12.79 -14.70
N HIS A 128 -0.54 14.01 -14.16
CA HIS A 128 0.35 15.04 -14.71
C HIS A 128 1.75 15.02 -14.08
N SER A 129 1.99 14.15 -13.12
CA SER A 129 3.32 13.98 -12.53
C SER A 129 4.22 13.09 -13.39
N SER A 130 5.54 13.17 -13.17
CA SER A 130 6.50 12.25 -13.80
C SER A 130 6.24 10.77 -13.42
N ALA A 131 5.70 10.51 -12.23
CA ALA A 131 5.25 9.18 -11.83
C ALA A 131 3.99 8.76 -12.59
N GLY A 132 3.04 9.67 -12.79
CA GLY A 132 1.84 9.44 -13.59
C GLY A 132 2.15 9.16 -15.05
N GLU A 133 3.08 9.90 -15.66
CA GLU A 133 3.53 9.62 -17.03
C GLU A 133 4.15 8.23 -17.15
N ARG A 134 5.00 7.82 -16.19
CA ARG A 134 5.53 6.45 -16.14
C ARG A 134 4.43 5.40 -16.00
N PHE A 135 3.46 5.66 -15.12
CA PHE A 135 2.29 4.78 -14.95
C PHE A 135 1.49 4.66 -16.24
N LEU A 136 1.21 5.77 -16.94
CA LEU A 136 0.51 5.74 -18.23
C LEU A 136 1.31 4.97 -19.29
N ASN A 137 2.62 5.17 -19.38
CA ASN A 137 3.49 4.42 -20.29
C ASN A 137 3.46 2.91 -19.97
N THR A 138 3.39 2.57 -18.69
CA THR A 138 3.28 1.19 -18.22
C THR A 138 1.92 0.57 -18.62
N LEU A 139 0.82 1.34 -18.49
CA LEU A 139 -0.50 0.91 -18.96
C LEU A 139 -0.55 0.73 -20.48
N GLN A 140 0.17 1.55 -21.26
CA GLN A 140 0.26 1.40 -22.72
C GLN A 140 0.84 0.06 -23.14
N VAL A 141 1.78 -0.52 -22.37
CA VAL A 141 2.30 -1.87 -22.63
C VAL A 141 1.20 -2.92 -22.52
N ALA A 142 0.30 -2.77 -21.56
CA ALA A 142 -0.87 -3.64 -21.38
C ALA A 142 -2.01 -3.32 -22.34
N MET A 143 -2.08 -2.09 -22.85
CA MET A 143 -3.12 -1.56 -23.73
C MET A 143 -2.48 -0.97 -25.01
N PRO A 144 -1.90 -1.79 -25.90
CA PRO A 144 -1.00 -1.34 -26.96
C PRO A 144 -1.66 -0.45 -28.02
N ASP A 145 -2.98 -0.56 -28.17
CA ASP A 145 -3.75 0.24 -29.15
C ASP A 145 -4.27 1.56 -28.53
N SER A 146 -3.80 1.93 -27.31
CA SER A 146 -4.20 3.13 -26.58
C SER A 146 -3.04 4.11 -26.46
N ASP A 147 -3.32 5.41 -26.55
CA ASP A 147 -2.33 6.45 -26.28
C ASP A 147 -2.43 7.01 -24.84
N ALA A 148 -1.39 7.71 -24.41
CA ALA A 148 -1.34 8.29 -23.06
C ALA A 148 -2.46 9.31 -22.80
N ALA A 149 -2.98 10.00 -23.83
CA ALA A 149 -4.06 10.96 -23.71
C ALA A 149 -5.39 10.27 -23.44
N GLN A 150 -5.67 9.17 -24.16
CA GLN A 150 -6.86 8.34 -23.97
C GLN A 150 -6.88 7.70 -22.58
N LEU A 151 -5.73 7.14 -22.13
CA LEU A 151 -5.58 6.57 -20.79
C LEU A 151 -5.81 7.61 -19.68
N ARG A 152 -5.22 8.80 -19.85
CA ARG A 152 -5.43 9.93 -18.92
C ARG A 152 -6.89 10.36 -18.89
N GLN A 153 -7.53 10.49 -20.04
CA GLN A 153 -8.93 10.86 -20.14
C GLN A 153 -9.84 9.82 -19.47
N ALA A 154 -9.62 8.52 -19.70
CA ALA A 154 -10.40 7.44 -19.09
C ALA A 154 -10.27 7.44 -17.56
N LEU A 155 -9.05 7.60 -17.04
CA LEU A 155 -8.79 7.67 -15.60
C LEU A 155 -9.44 8.90 -14.96
N THR A 156 -9.35 10.07 -15.61
CA THR A 156 -9.99 11.30 -15.15
C THR A 156 -11.51 11.18 -15.16
N LEU A 157 -12.09 10.58 -16.19
CA LEU A 157 -13.55 10.37 -16.28
C LEU A 157 -14.04 9.36 -15.24
N ALA A 158 -13.30 8.27 -15.00
CA ALA A 158 -13.61 7.31 -13.96
C ALA A 158 -13.56 7.97 -12.56
N ALA A 159 -12.54 8.80 -12.30
CA ALA A 159 -12.37 9.50 -11.03
C ALA A 159 -13.53 10.46 -10.70
N LYS A 160 -14.10 11.12 -11.73
CA LYS A 160 -15.25 12.04 -11.57
C LYS A 160 -16.56 11.35 -11.19
N GLN A 161 -16.63 10.03 -11.27
CA GLN A 161 -17.83 9.27 -10.97
C GLN A 161 -17.54 8.28 -9.81
N PRO A 162 -18.04 8.56 -8.60
CA PRO A 162 -17.74 7.72 -7.41
C PRO A 162 -18.04 6.23 -7.62
N ASP A 163 -19.08 5.94 -8.40
CA ASP A 163 -19.47 4.56 -8.73
C ASP A 163 -18.55 3.88 -9.75
N LYS A 164 -17.70 4.65 -10.46
CA LYS A 164 -16.81 4.17 -11.51
C LYS A 164 -15.33 4.13 -11.13
N MET A 165 -14.97 4.41 -9.89
CA MET A 165 -13.62 4.20 -9.38
C MET A 165 -13.32 2.71 -9.16
N SER A 166 -13.34 1.96 -10.25
CA SER A 166 -13.05 0.53 -10.32
C SER A 166 -12.41 0.21 -11.69
N LEU A 167 -11.81 -0.98 -11.82
CA LEU A 167 -11.27 -1.42 -13.10
C LEU A 167 -12.36 -1.47 -14.20
N LEU A 168 -13.55 -1.94 -13.88
CA LEU A 168 -14.68 -1.94 -14.82
C LEU A 168 -15.10 -0.52 -15.19
N GLY A 169 -15.21 0.38 -14.21
CA GLY A 169 -15.56 1.77 -14.47
C GLY A 169 -14.51 2.54 -15.27
N PHE A 170 -13.22 2.21 -15.09
CA PHE A 170 -12.14 2.71 -15.94
C PHE A 170 -12.31 2.24 -17.40
N LEU A 171 -12.57 0.95 -17.61
CA LEU A 171 -12.82 0.40 -18.95
C LEU A 171 -14.04 1.04 -19.62
N GLU A 172 -15.15 1.21 -18.88
CA GLU A 172 -16.35 1.90 -19.37
C GLU A 172 -16.10 3.38 -19.70
N SER A 173 -15.17 4.02 -19.01
CA SER A 173 -14.85 5.45 -19.21
C SER A 173 -13.87 5.66 -20.36
N PHE A 174 -13.42 4.60 -21.03
CA PHE A 174 -12.42 4.69 -22.08
C PHE A 174 -13.01 5.34 -23.36
N PRO A 175 -12.31 6.33 -23.97
CA PRO A 175 -12.83 7.08 -25.12
C PRO A 175 -12.63 6.32 -26.45
N ALA A 176 -13.08 5.08 -26.52
CA ALA A 176 -13.10 4.23 -27.73
C ALA A 176 -14.15 3.14 -27.56
N GLU A 177 -14.77 2.68 -28.64
CA GLU A 177 -15.76 1.60 -28.62
C GLU A 177 -15.20 0.28 -28.10
N THR A 178 -13.94 -0.02 -28.43
CA THR A 178 -13.24 -1.24 -28.02
C THR A 178 -11.89 -0.88 -27.41
N VAL A 179 -11.61 -1.45 -26.24
CA VAL A 179 -10.32 -1.35 -25.55
C VAL A 179 -9.54 -2.65 -25.76
N THR A 180 -8.35 -2.57 -26.36
CA THR A 180 -7.48 -3.76 -26.50
C THR A 180 -6.64 -3.94 -25.24
N ILE A 181 -6.71 -5.12 -24.65
CA ILE A 181 -5.87 -5.56 -23.55
C ILE A 181 -5.01 -6.75 -24.00
N ASP A 182 -3.70 -6.59 -23.96
CA ASP A 182 -2.77 -7.69 -24.17
C ASP A 182 -2.61 -8.47 -22.87
N ALA A 183 -3.21 -9.66 -22.79
CA ALA A 183 -3.20 -10.48 -21.59
C ALA A 183 -1.79 -10.94 -21.21
N SER A 184 -0.91 -11.19 -22.20
CA SER A 184 0.49 -11.55 -21.95
C SER A 184 1.23 -10.39 -21.30
N SER A 185 1.02 -9.19 -21.83
CA SER A 185 1.59 -7.96 -21.27
C SER A 185 1.01 -7.63 -19.90
N VAL A 186 -0.29 -7.83 -19.67
CA VAL A 186 -0.93 -7.67 -18.35
C VAL A 186 -0.34 -8.63 -17.32
N ILE A 187 -0.17 -9.91 -17.68
CA ILE A 187 0.44 -10.92 -16.78
C ILE A 187 1.89 -10.53 -16.50
N THR A 188 2.65 -10.16 -17.53
CA THR A 188 4.02 -9.68 -17.40
C THR A 188 4.07 -8.41 -16.52
N LEU A 189 3.20 -7.46 -16.79
CA LEU A 189 3.08 -6.22 -16.04
C LEU A 189 2.64 -6.45 -14.58
N ALA A 190 1.64 -7.30 -14.36
CA ALA A 190 1.20 -7.68 -13.01
C ALA A 190 2.32 -8.37 -12.22
N SER A 191 3.16 -9.18 -12.88
CA SER A 191 4.37 -9.75 -12.27
C SER A 191 5.48 -8.72 -12.06
N GLN A 192 5.48 -7.63 -12.81
CA GLN A 192 6.47 -6.54 -12.74
C GLN A 192 6.00 -5.39 -11.84
N ILE A 193 4.70 -5.08 -11.78
CA ILE A 193 4.15 -4.12 -10.83
C ILE A 193 4.39 -4.65 -9.42
N ASN A 194 5.21 -3.90 -8.65
CA ASN A 194 5.62 -4.31 -7.32
C ASN A 194 6.43 -5.62 -7.29
N LEU A 195 7.43 -5.74 -8.18
CA LEU A 195 8.38 -6.85 -8.16
C LEU A 195 8.93 -7.17 -6.75
N PRO A 196 9.26 -6.17 -5.89
CA PRO A 196 9.65 -6.43 -4.52
C PRO A 196 8.62 -7.22 -3.70
N TYR A 197 7.32 -7.02 -3.94
CA TYR A 197 6.26 -7.82 -3.30
C TYR A 197 6.33 -9.28 -3.73
N TRP A 198 6.43 -9.54 -5.03
CA TRP A 198 6.53 -10.90 -5.55
C TRP A 198 7.80 -11.62 -5.10
N GLN A 199 8.91 -10.89 -4.99
CA GLN A 199 10.14 -11.42 -4.39
C GLN A 199 9.92 -11.85 -2.93
N SER A 200 9.18 -11.05 -2.15
CA SER A 200 8.84 -11.37 -0.77
C SER A 200 7.94 -12.60 -0.69
N GLN A 201 6.95 -12.70 -1.57
CA GLN A 201 6.07 -13.87 -1.69
C GLN A 201 6.84 -15.15 -2.05
N ALA A 202 7.72 -15.09 -3.05
CA ALA A 202 8.54 -16.23 -3.45
C ALA A 202 9.44 -16.75 -2.33
N LEU A 203 9.87 -15.88 -1.42
CA LEU A 203 10.69 -16.26 -0.27
C LEU A 203 9.86 -16.78 0.92
N SER A 204 8.54 -16.63 0.95
CA SER A 204 7.72 -16.99 2.12
C SER A 204 7.90 -18.43 2.57
N SER A 205 7.97 -19.39 1.65
CA SER A 205 8.20 -20.82 1.98
C SER A 205 9.62 -21.09 2.51
N ILE A 206 10.60 -20.36 2.01
CA ILE A 206 12.00 -20.43 2.48
C ILE A 206 12.09 -19.84 3.88
N VAL A 207 11.46 -18.67 4.07
CA VAL A 207 11.36 -18.00 5.38
C VAL A 207 10.71 -18.92 6.41
N ASP A 208 9.59 -19.54 6.07
CA ASP A 208 8.90 -20.48 6.97
C ASP A 208 9.80 -21.65 7.36
N ARG A 209 10.43 -22.30 6.38
CA ARG A 209 11.30 -23.45 6.62
C ARG A 209 12.52 -23.07 7.44
N ASP A 210 13.23 -22.00 7.06
CA ASP A 210 14.55 -21.69 7.62
C ASP A 210 14.46 -20.99 8.98
N LEU A 211 13.34 -20.31 9.29
CA LEU A 211 13.09 -19.67 10.58
C LEU A 211 12.29 -20.55 11.55
N THR A 212 11.82 -21.73 11.13
CA THR A 212 11.14 -22.68 12.01
C THR A 212 12.11 -23.33 12.99
N VAL A 213 11.74 -23.33 14.26
CA VAL A 213 12.52 -23.99 15.33
C VAL A 213 11.80 -25.20 15.89
N LYS A 214 12.58 -26.14 16.41
CA LYS A 214 12.05 -27.31 17.14
C LYS A 214 11.90 -26.96 18.62
N GLY A 215 10.86 -27.49 19.27
CA GLY A 215 10.64 -27.33 20.70
C GLY A 215 9.28 -26.70 21.01
N LYS A 216 9.01 -26.61 22.30
CA LYS A 216 7.81 -25.94 22.86
C LYS A 216 8.25 -24.68 23.61
N PRO A 217 7.35 -23.68 23.79
CA PRO A 217 7.62 -22.57 24.69
C PRO A 217 8.01 -23.06 26.08
N LEU A 218 8.84 -22.30 26.78
CA LEU A 218 9.15 -22.58 28.17
C LEU A 218 7.87 -22.42 28.99
N PRO A 219 7.59 -23.36 29.93
CA PRO A 219 6.47 -23.19 30.83
C PRO A 219 6.69 -21.96 31.71
N THR A 220 5.70 -21.12 31.88
CA THR A 220 5.71 -19.93 32.73
C THR A 220 4.32 -19.69 33.28
N GLU A 221 4.23 -19.18 34.51
CA GLU A 221 2.98 -18.75 35.12
C GLU A 221 2.53 -17.37 34.60
N LEU A 222 3.49 -16.57 34.12
CA LEU A 222 3.24 -15.27 33.51
C LEU A 222 2.76 -15.42 32.07
N ASP A 223 1.65 -14.78 31.70
CA ASP A 223 1.20 -14.62 30.32
C ASP A 223 1.16 -13.13 29.96
N PRO A 224 2.19 -12.62 29.26
CA PRO A 224 2.29 -11.21 28.92
C PRO A 224 1.31 -10.77 27.81
N THR A 225 0.48 -11.67 27.28
CA THR A 225 -0.56 -11.31 26.31
C THR A 225 -1.88 -10.93 26.96
N GLN A 226 -2.08 -11.33 28.22
CA GLN A 226 -3.27 -10.97 28.99
C GLN A 226 -3.19 -9.50 29.43
N PRO A 227 -4.31 -8.81 29.61
CA PRO A 227 -4.30 -7.50 30.23
C PRO A 227 -3.63 -7.51 31.60
N GLY A 228 -2.88 -6.47 31.91
CA GLY A 228 -2.33 -6.26 33.25
C GLY A 228 -3.43 -5.91 34.26
N GLU A 229 -3.05 -5.87 35.53
CA GLU A 229 -4.00 -5.64 36.66
C GLU A 229 -4.42 -4.17 36.82
N ASN A 230 -3.74 -3.24 36.13
CA ASN A 230 -3.98 -1.82 36.33
C ASN A 230 -5.17 -1.29 35.52
N TRP A 231 -6.00 -0.48 36.15
CA TRP A 231 -7.03 0.30 35.46
C TRP A 231 -6.39 1.38 34.58
N VAL A 232 -6.70 1.39 33.29
CA VAL A 232 -6.16 2.35 32.33
C VAL A 232 -7.00 3.61 32.27
N GLN A 233 -6.35 4.76 32.44
CA GLN A 233 -6.91 6.08 32.19
C GLN A 233 -6.47 6.54 30.79
N HIS A 234 -7.34 7.25 30.09
CA HIS A 234 -7.07 7.79 28.76
C HIS A 234 -7.46 9.28 28.71
N GLN A 235 -6.61 10.10 28.11
CA GLN A 235 -6.89 11.52 27.87
C GLN A 235 -6.29 11.97 26.55
N THR A 236 -7.07 12.70 25.77
CA THR A 236 -6.57 13.41 24.58
C THR A 236 -6.20 14.84 24.95
N ILE A 237 -5.01 15.26 24.56
CA ILE A 237 -4.57 16.65 24.67
C ILE A 237 -4.08 17.13 23.30
N VAL A 238 -4.03 18.45 23.11
CA VAL A 238 -3.50 19.06 21.89
C VAL A 238 -2.30 19.92 22.27
N MET A 239 -1.16 19.61 21.66
CA MET A 239 0.09 20.35 21.85
C MET A 239 0.34 21.25 20.63
N ARG A 240 0.67 22.52 20.88
CA ARG A 240 0.97 23.48 19.82
C ARG A 240 2.46 23.79 19.78
N ASP A 241 3.12 23.44 18.68
CA ASP A 241 4.46 23.89 18.37
C ASP A 241 4.37 25.20 17.56
N TYR A 242 4.54 26.32 18.26
CA TYR A 242 4.48 27.65 17.64
C TYR A 242 5.67 27.93 16.71
N LYS A 243 6.80 27.25 16.93
CA LYS A 243 8.00 27.45 16.11
C LYS A 243 7.85 26.90 14.71
N ARG A 244 7.22 25.71 14.59
CA ARG A 244 7.01 25.02 13.32
C ARG A 244 5.57 25.17 12.79
N ASP A 245 4.72 25.92 13.51
CA ASP A 245 3.29 26.09 13.22
C ASP A 245 2.52 24.76 13.15
N ARG A 246 2.83 23.79 14.02
CA ARG A 246 2.23 22.45 14.03
C ARG A 246 1.32 22.26 15.24
N THR A 247 0.13 21.72 15.01
CA THR A 247 -0.82 21.33 16.04
C THR A 247 -0.84 19.81 16.13
N ILE A 248 -0.37 19.25 17.24
CA ILE A 248 -0.13 17.83 17.45
C ILE A 248 -1.15 17.29 18.46
N PRO A 249 -2.20 16.58 18.02
CA PRO A 249 -3.06 15.83 18.93
C PRO A 249 -2.29 14.65 19.53
N VAL A 250 -2.51 14.39 20.81
CA VAL A 250 -1.81 13.36 21.57
C VAL A 250 -2.80 12.65 22.47
N ASP A 251 -2.87 11.33 22.36
CA ASP A 251 -3.58 10.47 23.29
C ASP A 251 -2.59 9.91 24.31
N ILE A 252 -2.92 10.02 25.58
CA ILE A 252 -2.10 9.54 26.69
C ILE A 252 -2.90 8.45 27.41
N TYR A 253 -2.26 7.30 27.61
CA TYR A 253 -2.79 6.14 28.34
C TYR A 253 -1.87 5.89 29.53
N TRP A 254 -2.41 5.83 30.74
CA TRP A 254 -1.63 5.59 31.94
C TRP A 254 -2.46 4.88 33.02
N SER A 255 -1.78 4.33 34.00
CA SER A 255 -2.39 3.77 35.21
C SER A 255 -2.08 4.60 36.45
N HIS A 256 -2.73 4.25 37.57
CA HIS A 256 -2.44 4.91 38.84
C HIS A 256 -0.98 4.71 39.24
N GLU A 257 -0.47 3.50 39.13
CA GLU A 257 0.94 3.15 39.36
C GLU A 257 1.66 3.01 38.01
N THR A 258 2.50 4.00 37.71
CA THR A 258 3.27 4.01 36.46
C THR A 258 4.74 3.74 36.78
N GLN A 259 5.31 2.75 36.09
CA GLN A 259 6.70 2.33 36.26
C GLN A 259 7.34 2.00 34.89
N GLY A 260 8.66 2.18 34.79
CA GLY A 260 9.43 1.82 33.59
C GLY A 260 9.56 2.96 32.57
N PRO A 261 9.92 2.62 31.33
CA PRO A 261 10.10 3.59 30.26
C PRO A 261 8.76 4.19 29.79
N LEU A 262 8.82 5.42 29.27
CA LEU A 262 7.73 5.99 28.52
C LEU A 262 7.64 5.31 27.15
N VAL A 263 6.44 4.90 26.75
CA VAL A 263 6.21 4.37 25.41
C VAL A 263 5.60 5.45 24.52
N VAL A 264 6.18 5.67 23.34
CA VAL A 264 5.66 6.60 22.34
C VAL A 264 5.23 5.83 21.11
N LEU A 265 4.03 6.10 20.58
CA LEU A 265 3.49 5.47 19.37
C LEU A 265 3.48 6.48 18.22
N SER A 266 4.07 6.12 17.07
CA SER A 266 4.11 6.90 15.84
C SER A 266 3.43 6.12 14.71
N HIS A 267 2.31 6.65 14.21
CA HIS A 267 1.50 6.00 13.18
C HIS A 267 2.13 6.05 11.78
N GLY A 268 1.61 5.25 10.84
CA GLY A 268 1.96 5.26 9.43
C GLY A 268 1.35 6.43 8.65
N PHE A 269 1.76 6.57 7.38
CA PHE A 269 1.16 7.54 6.47
C PHE A 269 -0.34 7.24 6.27
N GLY A 270 -1.18 8.26 6.36
CA GLY A 270 -2.64 8.13 6.20
C GLY A 270 -3.36 7.42 7.35
N ALA A 271 -2.67 7.15 8.47
CA ALA A 271 -3.26 6.68 9.72
C ALA A 271 -3.37 7.82 10.76
N ASP A 272 -3.77 7.52 11.97
CA ASP A 272 -3.81 8.47 13.08
C ASP A 272 -3.29 7.84 14.40
N ARG A 273 -3.30 8.60 15.47
CA ARG A 273 -2.83 8.20 16.80
C ARG A 273 -3.56 6.98 17.39
N ARG A 274 -4.73 6.61 16.85
CA ARG A 274 -5.55 5.47 17.31
C ARG A 274 -5.18 4.14 16.64
N PHE A 275 -4.26 4.16 15.68
CA PHE A 275 -3.91 2.98 14.89
C PHE A 275 -3.47 1.76 15.74
N LEU A 276 -2.86 2.00 16.92
CA LEU A 276 -2.39 0.96 17.84
C LEU A 276 -3.06 1.07 19.23
N THR A 277 -4.34 1.48 19.31
CA THR A 277 -5.04 1.67 20.59
C THR A 277 -5.03 0.42 21.45
N TYR A 278 -5.31 -0.77 20.86
CA TYR A 278 -5.28 -2.04 21.59
C TYR A 278 -3.94 -2.31 22.28
N LEU A 279 -2.82 -1.92 21.65
CA LEU A 279 -1.48 -2.08 22.21
C LEU A 279 -1.19 -1.01 23.28
N ALA A 280 -1.65 0.22 23.07
CA ALA A 280 -1.52 1.30 24.05
C ALA A 280 -2.23 0.96 25.36
N GLU A 281 -3.47 0.50 25.29
CA GLU A 281 -4.26 0.06 26.45
C GLU A 281 -3.62 -1.14 27.15
N HIS A 282 -3.15 -2.13 26.38
CA HIS A 282 -2.47 -3.30 26.92
C HIS A 282 -1.20 -2.91 27.69
N LEU A 283 -0.32 -2.10 27.10
CA LEU A 283 0.91 -1.68 27.75
C LEU A 283 0.63 -0.82 29.00
N ALA A 284 -0.39 0.03 28.93
CA ALA A 284 -0.78 0.86 30.08
C ALA A 284 -1.37 0.03 31.22
N SER A 285 -2.09 -1.07 30.94
CA SER A 285 -2.58 -2.00 31.95
C SER A 285 -1.44 -2.71 32.71
N HIS A 286 -0.26 -2.80 32.10
CA HIS A 286 0.96 -3.31 32.73
C HIS A 286 1.81 -2.22 33.43
N GLY A 287 1.23 -1.05 33.72
CA GLY A 287 1.87 0.01 34.47
C GLY A 287 2.82 0.91 33.65
N LEU A 288 2.78 0.85 32.33
CA LEU A 288 3.53 1.78 31.47
C LEU A 288 2.69 3.03 31.15
N THR A 289 3.33 4.17 30.95
CA THR A 289 2.68 5.31 30.32
C THR A 289 2.91 5.24 28.82
N VAL A 290 1.82 5.33 28.03
CA VAL A 290 1.85 5.30 26.58
C VAL A 290 1.33 6.62 26.02
N VAL A 291 2.04 7.16 25.04
CA VAL A 291 1.75 8.44 24.37
C VAL A 291 1.67 8.20 22.87
N ALA A 292 0.49 8.31 22.31
CA ALA A 292 0.26 8.17 20.88
C ALA A 292 0.07 9.56 20.26
N LEU A 293 0.99 10.00 19.40
CA LEU A 293 0.89 11.30 18.76
C LEU A 293 0.37 11.19 17.32
N GLU A 294 -0.32 12.24 16.86
CA GLU A 294 -0.74 12.38 15.48
C GLU A 294 0.16 13.39 14.76
N HIS A 295 0.77 12.95 13.65
CA HIS A 295 1.62 13.79 12.82
C HIS A 295 0.77 14.60 11.83
N PRO A 296 0.68 15.94 11.97
CA PRO A 296 -0.30 16.76 11.24
C PRO A 296 -0.15 16.70 9.71
N GLY A 297 1.07 16.58 9.18
CA GLY A 297 1.34 16.61 7.74
C GLY A 297 1.30 15.24 7.06
N SER A 298 0.88 14.17 7.75
CA SER A 298 0.87 12.80 7.22
C SER A 298 -0.21 11.90 7.82
N SER A 299 -1.16 12.48 8.55
CA SER A 299 -2.31 11.77 9.15
C SER A 299 -3.46 11.58 8.15
N VAL A 300 -4.47 10.79 8.55
CA VAL A 300 -5.72 10.69 7.78
C VAL A 300 -6.42 12.05 7.67
N ALA A 301 -6.34 12.89 8.70
CA ALA A 301 -6.90 14.24 8.68
C ALA A 301 -6.20 15.13 7.63
N TRP A 302 -4.88 14.98 7.46
CA TRP A 302 -4.12 15.64 6.40
C TRP A 302 -4.63 15.22 5.01
N LEU A 303 -4.77 13.92 4.75
CA LEU A 303 -5.24 13.41 3.47
C LEU A 303 -6.66 13.86 3.09
N THR A 304 -7.49 14.16 4.09
CA THR A 304 -8.88 14.62 3.89
C THR A 304 -9.03 16.14 4.01
N SER A 305 -7.95 16.88 4.30
CA SER A 305 -8.01 18.33 4.49
C SER A 305 -8.12 19.08 3.16
N SER A 306 -8.82 20.23 3.20
CA SER A 306 -8.91 21.19 2.08
C SER A 306 -7.57 21.85 1.73
N ASP A 307 -6.54 21.71 2.55
CA ASP A 307 -5.21 22.29 2.31
C ASP A 307 -4.48 21.55 1.19
N LEU A 308 -4.70 20.25 1.03
CA LEU A 308 -4.34 19.52 -0.19
C LEU A 308 -5.03 20.16 -1.42
N ASN A 309 -6.23 20.70 -1.26
CA ASN A 309 -6.98 21.35 -2.33
C ASN A 309 -6.47 22.76 -2.69
N GLN A 310 -5.80 23.48 -1.80
CA GLN A 310 -5.28 24.83 -2.07
C GLN A 310 -3.84 24.85 -2.60
N SER A 311 -3.02 23.85 -2.22
CA SER A 311 -1.65 23.71 -2.74
C SER A 311 -1.59 23.17 -4.18
N THR A 312 -2.72 22.81 -4.76
CA THR A 312 -2.84 22.03 -6.01
C THR A 312 -2.98 22.87 -7.29
N GLN A 313 -2.52 24.12 -7.33
CA GLN A 313 -2.27 24.73 -8.64
C GLN A 313 -1.04 24.11 -9.35
N SER A 314 -0.33 23.16 -8.71
CA SER A 314 0.81 22.42 -9.27
C SER A 314 1.04 21.10 -8.53
N ALA A 315 -0.01 20.33 -8.24
CA ALA A 315 0.10 19.10 -7.46
C ALA A 315 0.62 17.94 -8.32
N THR A 316 1.89 17.68 -8.17
CA THR A 316 2.53 16.39 -8.52
C THR A 316 2.33 15.41 -7.34
N VAL A 317 2.51 14.10 -7.53
CA VAL A 317 2.61 13.08 -6.45
C VAL A 317 3.58 13.50 -5.33
N LYS A 318 4.49 14.42 -5.61
CA LYS A 318 5.37 15.12 -4.69
C LYS A 318 4.64 15.88 -3.56
N ASN A 319 3.32 16.12 -3.66
CA ASN A 319 2.58 16.89 -2.65
C ASN A 319 1.75 16.01 -1.72
N LEU A 320 1.66 14.69 -1.98
CA LEU A 320 0.93 13.76 -1.13
C LEU A 320 1.58 13.64 0.26
N LEU A 321 2.91 13.63 0.30
CA LEU A 321 3.71 13.69 1.53
C LEU A 321 4.76 14.78 1.36
N PRO A 322 4.67 15.92 2.04
CA PRO A 322 5.71 16.94 2.02
C PRO A 322 7.08 16.34 2.40
N ALA A 323 8.14 16.71 1.67
CA ALA A 323 9.50 16.26 1.99
C ALA A 323 9.90 16.57 3.43
N THR A 324 9.39 17.69 3.97
CA THR A 324 9.66 18.11 5.34
C THR A 324 9.16 17.10 6.38
N GLU A 325 8.16 16.28 6.07
CA GLU A 325 7.65 15.27 7.01
C GLU A 325 8.72 14.24 7.42
N PHE A 326 9.75 14.03 6.58
CA PHE A 326 10.91 13.22 6.98
C PHE A 326 11.80 13.89 8.05
N VAL A 327 11.63 15.17 8.30
CA VAL A 327 12.25 15.93 9.40
C VAL A 327 11.22 16.25 10.49
N ASP A 328 10.04 16.72 10.08
CA ASP A 328 9.00 17.18 11.00
C ASP A 328 8.49 16.06 11.91
N ARG A 329 8.33 14.83 11.41
CA ARG A 329 7.85 13.72 12.24
C ARG A 329 8.80 13.35 13.40
N PRO A 330 10.11 13.19 13.20
CA PRO A 330 11.06 13.06 14.29
C PRO A 330 11.03 14.25 15.26
N GLU A 331 10.96 15.48 14.74
CA GLU A 331 10.89 16.68 15.56
C GLU A 331 9.57 16.80 16.34
N ASP A 332 8.44 16.27 15.81
CA ASP A 332 7.17 16.18 16.54
C ASP A 332 7.32 15.31 17.80
N VAL A 333 7.98 14.16 17.67
CA VAL A 333 8.24 13.28 18.83
C VAL A 333 9.11 13.98 19.85
N SER A 334 10.23 14.59 19.44
CA SER A 334 11.13 15.32 20.34
C SER A 334 10.42 16.48 21.03
N PHE A 335 9.59 17.24 20.31
CA PHE A 335 8.77 18.31 20.87
C PHE A 335 7.77 17.80 21.91
N VAL A 336 7.05 16.70 21.60
CA VAL A 336 6.11 16.09 22.55
C VAL A 336 6.83 15.64 23.82
N LEU A 337 8.01 15.02 23.71
CA LEU A 337 8.83 14.63 24.86
C LEU A 337 9.25 15.85 25.70
N ASP A 338 9.61 16.97 25.07
CA ASP A 338 9.96 18.23 25.77
C ASP A 338 8.75 18.77 26.54
N ARG A 339 7.57 18.75 25.90
CA ARG A 339 6.32 19.22 26.55
C ARG A 339 5.89 18.32 27.71
N LEU A 340 6.01 16.99 27.55
CA LEU A 340 5.72 16.04 28.63
C LEU A 340 6.69 16.18 29.79
N ASN A 341 7.98 16.41 29.56
CA ASN A 341 8.95 16.68 30.59
C ASN A 341 8.62 17.97 31.38
N GLN A 342 8.11 19.00 30.69
CA GLN A 342 7.63 20.21 31.37
C GLN A 342 6.39 19.92 32.22
N LEU A 343 5.39 19.20 31.66
CA LEU A 343 4.18 18.82 32.39
C LEU A 343 4.50 18.01 33.64
N ASP A 344 5.41 17.03 33.52
CA ASP A 344 5.85 16.18 34.64
C ASP A 344 6.46 17.00 35.80
N ARG A 345 7.22 18.06 35.48
CA ARG A 345 7.85 18.92 36.48
C ARG A 345 6.88 19.89 37.15
N PHE A 346 5.93 20.46 36.39
CA PHE A 346 5.14 21.61 36.86
C PHE A 346 3.70 21.26 37.24
N SER A 347 3.17 20.08 36.81
CA SER A 347 1.81 19.64 37.13
C SER A 347 1.81 18.60 38.23
N ALA A 348 1.19 18.93 39.38
CA ALA A 348 1.05 17.97 40.47
C ALA A 348 0.25 16.72 40.13
N HIS A 349 -0.66 16.81 39.14
CA HIS A 349 -1.56 15.71 38.73
C HIS A 349 -0.87 14.59 37.92
N VAL A 350 0.22 14.94 37.23
CA VAL A 350 0.93 14.01 36.34
C VAL A 350 2.40 13.84 36.70
N ARG A 351 2.82 14.38 37.82
CA ARG A 351 4.21 14.29 38.30
C ARG A 351 4.62 12.82 38.46
N GLY A 352 5.76 12.45 37.86
CA GLY A 352 6.31 11.10 37.88
C GLY A 352 5.62 10.12 36.93
N LYS A 353 4.72 10.62 36.06
CA LYS A 353 4.04 9.78 35.07
C LYS A 353 4.80 9.65 33.75
N PHE A 354 5.70 10.60 33.45
CA PHE A 354 6.40 10.66 32.15
C PHE A 354 7.91 10.49 32.32
N ASN A 355 8.40 9.25 32.24
CA ASN A 355 9.84 8.98 32.18
C ASN A 355 10.39 9.34 30.77
N THR A 356 10.48 10.66 30.50
CA THR A 356 10.94 11.16 29.19
C THR A 356 12.44 10.98 28.93
N GLN A 357 13.20 10.42 29.86
CA GLN A 357 14.63 10.14 29.68
C GLN A 357 14.90 8.70 29.21
N GLU A 358 13.92 7.83 29.37
CA GLU A 358 13.99 6.43 28.96
C GLU A 358 12.73 6.11 28.14
N VAL A 359 12.86 6.22 26.82
CA VAL A 359 11.74 6.12 25.90
C VAL A 359 11.87 4.88 25.01
N THR A 360 10.80 4.10 24.93
CA THR A 360 10.59 3.11 23.87
C THR A 360 9.72 3.74 22.78
N LEU A 361 10.23 3.78 21.56
CA LEU A 361 9.46 4.29 20.43
C LEU A 361 8.92 3.14 19.58
N ILE A 362 7.59 3.06 19.42
CA ILE A 362 6.92 2.07 18.56
C ILE A 362 6.42 2.80 17.32
N GLY A 363 6.89 2.41 16.14
CA GLY A 363 6.52 3.05 14.89
C GLY A 363 6.04 2.06 13.83
N HIS A 364 4.90 2.34 13.20
CA HIS A 364 4.38 1.57 12.07
C HIS A 364 4.64 2.30 10.75
N SER A 365 5.06 1.57 9.73
CA SER A 365 5.24 2.11 8.38
C SER A 365 6.17 3.34 8.37
N LEU A 366 5.69 4.53 7.98
CA LEU A 366 6.43 5.80 8.08
C LEU A 366 6.80 6.16 9.53
N GLY A 367 6.02 5.69 10.53
CA GLY A 367 6.41 5.77 11.95
C GLY A 367 7.63 4.92 12.29
N GLY A 368 7.84 3.80 11.58
CA GLY A 368 9.06 2.99 11.68
C GLY A 368 10.30 3.73 11.17
N TYR A 369 10.15 4.49 10.07
CA TYR A 369 11.17 5.47 9.65
C TYR A 369 11.46 6.48 10.76
N THR A 370 10.40 7.11 11.30
CA THR A 370 10.52 8.10 12.38
C THR A 370 11.33 7.55 13.57
N ALA A 371 11.05 6.29 13.95
CA ALA A 371 11.75 5.64 15.05
C ALA A 371 13.24 5.42 14.76
N LEU A 372 13.59 4.96 13.56
CA LEU A 372 15.00 4.76 13.20
C LEU A 372 15.76 6.08 13.04
N ALA A 373 15.14 7.13 12.50
CA ALA A 373 15.74 8.46 12.42
C ALA A 373 16.10 9.00 13.82
N LEU A 374 15.17 8.88 14.77
CA LEU A 374 15.40 9.27 16.17
C LEU A 374 16.40 8.35 16.90
N ALA A 375 16.53 7.09 16.45
CA ALA A 375 17.55 6.16 16.91
C ALA A 375 18.95 6.46 16.35
N GLY A 376 19.08 7.43 15.44
CA GLY A 376 20.35 7.88 14.87
C GLY A 376 20.67 7.33 13.48
N ALA A 377 19.75 6.63 12.82
CA ALA A 377 19.93 6.24 11.43
C ALA A 377 20.07 7.46 10.53
N LYS A 378 21.07 7.46 9.65
CA LYS A 378 21.35 8.61 8.77
C LYS A 378 20.80 8.38 7.37
N LEU A 379 20.10 9.39 6.86
CA LEU A 379 19.56 9.41 5.49
C LEU A 379 20.69 9.42 4.46
N ASN A 380 20.57 8.57 3.44
CA ASN A 380 21.41 8.61 2.25
C ASN A 380 20.65 9.22 1.07
N LEU A 381 20.54 10.55 1.05
CA LEU A 381 19.81 11.29 0.02
C LEU A 381 20.44 11.15 -1.37
N LYS A 382 21.77 10.94 -1.46
CA LYS A 382 22.43 10.73 -2.74
C LYS A 382 21.97 9.43 -3.41
N HIS A 383 21.95 8.35 -2.64
CA HIS A 383 21.46 7.04 -3.11
C HIS A 383 19.96 7.09 -3.44
N LEU A 384 19.17 7.72 -2.57
CA LEU A 384 17.73 7.88 -2.78
C LEU A 384 17.42 8.62 -4.09
N ARG A 385 18.09 9.76 -4.36
CA ARG A 385 17.89 10.53 -5.58
C ARG A 385 18.24 9.71 -6.81
N ALA A 386 19.40 9.03 -6.80
CA ALA A 386 19.81 8.18 -7.91
C ALA A 386 18.77 7.08 -8.20
N PHE A 387 18.19 6.50 -7.16
CA PHE A 387 17.11 5.52 -7.30
C PHE A 387 15.81 6.15 -7.85
N CYS A 388 15.42 7.33 -7.35
CA CYS A 388 14.17 7.98 -7.74
C CYS A 388 14.23 8.61 -9.14
N ASP A 389 15.43 8.88 -9.65
CA ASP A 389 15.67 9.37 -11.03
C ASP A 389 15.73 8.22 -12.06
N ASP A 390 15.75 6.95 -11.61
CA ASP A 390 15.72 5.78 -12.50
C ASP A 390 14.40 5.73 -13.27
N PRO A 391 14.44 5.70 -14.62
CA PRO A 391 13.22 5.65 -15.43
C PRO A 391 12.50 4.29 -15.38
N ASN A 392 13.06 3.26 -14.75
CA ASN A 392 12.46 1.93 -14.72
C ASN A 392 11.41 1.78 -13.61
N PRO A 393 10.09 1.90 -13.91
CA PRO A 393 9.02 1.87 -12.90
C PRO A 393 8.79 0.48 -12.28
N VAL A 394 9.34 -0.56 -12.90
CA VAL A 394 9.11 -1.97 -12.54
C VAL A 394 9.61 -2.31 -11.14
N VAL A 395 10.54 -1.53 -10.63
CA VAL A 395 11.26 -1.79 -9.37
C VAL A 395 10.61 -1.09 -8.17
N PHE A 396 9.57 -0.27 -8.39
CA PHE A 396 8.99 0.55 -7.32
C PHE A 396 7.84 -0.15 -6.59
N SER A 397 7.95 -0.22 -5.27
CA SER A 397 6.82 -0.45 -4.37
C SER A 397 6.14 0.87 -3.99
N PRO A 398 4.91 0.85 -3.44
CA PRO A 398 4.30 2.05 -2.87
C PRO A 398 5.18 2.75 -1.82
N ALA A 399 5.92 1.96 -1.02
CA ALA A 399 6.88 2.49 -0.06
C ALA A 399 8.05 3.22 -0.75
N ASP A 400 8.55 2.72 -1.88
CA ASP A 400 9.63 3.39 -2.62
C ASP A 400 9.16 4.74 -3.17
N LEU A 401 7.93 4.81 -3.70
CA LEU A 401 7.33 6.07 -4.16
C LEU A 401 7.17 7.08 -3.01
N LEU A 402 6.74 6.61 -1.84
CA LEU A 402 6.63 7.46 -0.66
C LEU A 402 7.99 8.00 -0.22
N GLN A 403 9.02 7.16 -0.23
CA GLN A 403 10.39 7.53 0.13
C GLN A 403 11.00 8.56 -0.84
N CYS A 404 10.64 8.50 -2.12
CA CYS A 404 11.12 9.45 -3.12
C CYS A 404 10.74 10.91 -2.82
N ASN A 405 9.71 11.17 -2.01
CA ASN A 405 9.43 12.53 -1.56
C ASN A 405 10.58 13.13 -0.72
N ALA A 406 11.35 12.30 -0.01
CA ALA A 406 12.52 12.77 0.75
C ALA A 406 13.68 13.23 -0.16
N ALA A 407 13.65 12.93 -1.47
CA ALA A 407 14.68 13.39 -2.41
C ALA A 407 14.76 14.93 -2.52
N ASP A 408 13.66 15.62 -2.21
CA ASP A 408 13.59 17.09 -2.23
C ASP A 408 14.17 17.74 -0.94
N LEU A 409 14.58 16.95 0.06
CA LEU A 409 15.25 17.47 1.25
C LEU A 409 16.60 18.14 0.90
N PRO A 410 17.09 19.11 1.71
CA PRO A 410 18.44 19.66 1.57
C PRO A 410 19.51 18.56 1.61
N ASN A 411 20.66 18.79 0.94
CA ASN A 411 21.76 17.82 0.87
C ASN A 411 22.31 17.42 2.25
N THR A 412 22.18 18.29 3.23
CA THR A 412 22.58 18.07 4.63
C THR A 412 21.35 18.18 5.51
N PRO A 413 20.56 17.09 5.66
CA PRO A 413 19.43 17.09 6.58
C PRO A 413 19.93 17.25 8.01
N PRO A 414 19.11 17.78 8.94
CA PRO A 414 19.47 17.90 10.34
C PRO A 414 19.77 16.52 10.96
N ASN A 415 20.56 16.52 12.03
CA ASN A 415 20.73 15.34 12.86
C ASN A 415 19.44 15.13 13.69
N LEU A 416 18.78 13.99 13.46
CA LEU A 416 17.49 13.66 14.08
C LEU A 416 17.62 12.78 15.32
N LEU A 417 18.85 12.39 15.71
CA LEU A 417 19.10 11.56 16.89
C LEU A 417 18.55 12.23 18.15
N ASP A 418 17.69 11.52 18.88
CA ASP A 418 17.24 11.90 20.22
C ASP A 418 17.71 10.86 21.25
N HIS A 419 18.64 11.24 22.10
CA HIS A 419 19.26 10.35 23.09
C HIS A 419 18.30 9.81 24.16
N ARG A 420 17.10 10.33 24.25
CA ARG A 420 16.04 9.84 25.15
C ARG A 420 15.43 8.53 24.65
N ILE A 421 15.51 8.25 23.35
CA ILE A 421 15.09 6.98 22.77
C ILE A 421 16.12 5.93 23.12
N LYS A 422 15.71 4.90 23.88
CA LYS A 422 16.58 3.84 24.39
C LYS A 422 16.39 2.50 23.70
N GLN A 423 15.23 2.29 23.08
CA GLN A 423 14.92 1.14 22.23
C GLN A 423 13.77 1.47 21.30
N ALA A 424 13.63 0.71 20.22
CA ALA A 424 12.53 0.90 19.28
C ALA A 424 11.92 -0.42 18.81
N ILE A 425 10.59 -0.39 18.60
CA ILE A 425 9.80 -1.43 17.93
C ILE A 425 9.33 -0.84 16.61
N ILE A 426 9.77 -1.40 15.50
CA ILE A 426 9.43 -0.91 14.17
C ILE A 426 8.61 -1.96 13.42
N LEU A 427 7.40 -1.58 13.06
CA LEU A 427 6.38 -2.47 12.49
C LEU A 427 6.23 -2.16 11.00
N ASN A 428 6.58 -3.11 10.13
CA ASN A 428 6.50 -2.95 8.66
C ASN A 428 7.03 -1.59 8.18
N PRO A 429 8.28 -1.20 8.50
CA PRO A 429 8.77 0.15 8.30
C PRO A 429 8.98 0.51 6.82
N VAL A 430 8.86 1.81 6.49
CA VAL A 430 9.19 2.43 5.19
C VAL A 430 10.63 2.95 5.26
N ILE A 431 11.63 2.14 4.88
CA ILE A 431 13.05 2.47 5.13
C ILE A 431 14.04 2.03 4.03
N GLY A 432 13.63 1.15 3.12
CA GLY A 432 14.56 0.42 2.25
C GLY A 432 15.38 1.28 1.27
N ARG A 433 14.99 2.54 1.04
CA ARG A 433 15.72 3.49 0.17
C ARG A 433 16.24 4.71 0.92
N LEU A 434 15.70 4.99 2.11
CA LEU A 434 16.08 6.16 2.92
C LEU A 434 17.44 5.97 3.59
N PHE A 435 17.73 4.74 4.02
CA PHE A 435 18.97 4.40 4.70
C PHE A 435 19.79 3.41 3.87
N ASP A 436 21.09 3.51 3.99
CA ASP A 436 22.03 2.49 3.53
C ASP A 436 22.64 1.76 4.73
N GLU A 437 23.54 0.81 4.44
CA GLU A 437 24.26 0.05 5.47
C GLU A 437 25.00 0.97 6.44
N THR A 438 25.62 2.04 5.94
CA THR A 438 26.38 2.97 6.78
C THR A 438 25.48 3.83 7.65
N GLY A 439 24.30 4.19 7.16
CA GLY A 439 23.28 4.93 7.91
C GLY A 439 22.64 4.09 9.01
N LEU A 440 22.26 2.83 8.71
CA LEU A 440 21.67 1.90 9.68
C LEU A 440 22.68 1.44 10.72
N ALA A 441 23.97 1.33 10.39
CA ALA A 441 25.02 1.00 11.35
C ALA A 441 25.24 2.07 12.45
N GLN A 442 24.68 3.28 12.28
CA GLN A 442 24.71 4.31 13.33
C GLN A 442 23.72 4.05 14.48
N VAL A 443 22.74 3.16 14.27
CA VAL A 443 21.76 2.83 15.31
C VAL A 443 22.44 1.99 16.40
N GLN A 444 22.44 2.51 17.63
CA GLN A 444 23.11 1.88 18.78
C GLN A 444 22.12 1.27 19.79
N ILE A 445 20.83 1.57 19.67
CA ILE A 445 19.81 1.09 20.60
C ILE A 445 19.21 -0.24 20.14
N PRO A 446 18.69 -1.09 21.06
CA PRO A 446 18.01 -2.32 20.69
C PRO A 446 16.80 -2.08 19.77
N ILE A 447 16.62 -2.96 18.77
CA ILE A 447 15.54 -2.89 17.79
C ILE A 447 14.75 -4.21 17.76
N LEU A 448 13.42 -4.12 17.85
CA LEU A 448 12.50 -5.19 17.45
C LEU A 448 11.84 -4.77 16.13
N MET A 449 12.09 -5.51 15.05
CA MET A 449 11.52 -5.23 13.72
C MET A 449 10.49 -6.28 13.35
N LEU A 450 9.32 -5.86 12.88
CA LEU A 450 8.34 -6.74 12.24
C LEU A 450 8.51 -6.69 10.72
N ALA A 451 8.48 -7.86 10.11
CA ALA A 451 8.40 -8.07 8.66
C ALA A 451 7.18 -8.93 8.33
N SER A 452 6.36 -8.49 7.38
CA SER A 452 5.20 -9.23 6.88
C SER A 452 5.41 -9.63 5.43
N THR A 453 5.29 -10.93 5.10
CA THR A 453 5.65 -11.41 3.74
C THR A 453 4.63 -11.01 2.68
N ASP A 454 3.37 -10.79 3.06
CA ASP A 454 2.27 -10.43 2.17
C ASP A 454 2.02 -8.92 2.16
N ASP A 455 3.01 -8.14 2.61
CA ASP A 455 2.97 -6.69 2.61
C ASP A 455 3.24 -6.13 1.21
N ALA A 456 2.19 -5.69 0.53
CA ALA A 456 2.28 -5.10 -0.79
C ALA A 456 2.70 -3.61 -0.77
N ILE A 457 2.66 -2.95 0.38
CA ILE A 457 3.06 -1.54 0.57
C ILE A 457 4.54 -1.46 0.88
N THR A 458 5.00 -2.21 1.89
CA THR A 458 6.39 -2.27 2.33
C THR A 458 6.93 -3.69 2.16
N PRO A 459 7.27 -4.12 0.93
CA PRO A 459 7.70 -5.50 0.66
C PRO A 459 8.84 -5.93 1.56
N ALA A 460 8.68 -7.09 2.21
CA ALA A 460 9.53 -7.54 3.31
C ALA A 460 11.02 -7.62 2.94
N VAL A 461 11.36 -8.06 1.73
CA VAL A 461 12.76 -8.19 1.30
C VAL A 461 13.46 -6.84 1.32
N SER A 462 12.91 -5.85 0.62
CA SER A 462 13.56 -4.55 0.43
C SER A 462 13.41 -3.61 1.62
N GLN A 463 12.29 -3.71 2.37
CA GLN A 463 11.96 -2.75 3.41
C GLN A 463 12.26 -3.24 4.84
N GLN A 464 12.41 -4.56 5.05
CA GLN A 464 12.64 -5.13 6.39
C GLN A 464 13.84 -6.08 6.43
N PHE A 465 13.85 -7.18 5.64
CA PHE A 465 14.89 -8.21 5.78
C PHE A 465 16.29 -7.68 5.46
N LEU A 466 16.47 -6.97 4.35
CA LEU A 466 17.76 -6.37 4.00
C LEU A 466 18.19 -5.30 5.02
N PRO A 467 17.36 -4.30 5.36
CA PRO A 467 17.68 -3.35 6.43
C PRO A 467 17.98 -4.01 7.78
N PHE A 468 17.26 -5.07 8.15
CA PHE A 468 17.55 -5.82 9.37
C PHE A 468 18.98 -6.38 9.39
N THR A 469 19.48 -6.89 8.25
CA THR A 469 20.87 -7.40 8.19
C THR A 469 21.91 -6.30 8.41
N GLN A 470 21.60 -5.07 8.06
CA GLN A 470 22.48 -3.91 8.13
C GLN A 470 22.56 -3.25 9.53
N LEU A 471 21.58 -3.49 10.39
CA LEU A 471 21.64 -3.05 11.78
C LEU A 471 22.75 -3.78 12.54
N GLN A 472 23.59 -3.05 13.27
CA GLN A 472 24.74 -3.57 14.03
C GLN A 472 24.51 -3.62 15.55
N THR A 473 23.28 -3.45 15.99
CA THR A 473 22.87 -3.44 17.39
C THR A 473 22.17 -4.75 17.80
N SER A 474 21.89 -4.91 19.10
CA SER A 474 20.99 -5.96 19.58
C SER A 474 19.63 -5.85 18.90
N LYS A 475 19.18 -6.93 18.27
CA LYS A 475 17.99 -6.88 17.43
C LYS A 475 17.20 -8.18 17.44
N TYR A 476 15.91 -8.05 17.20
CA TYR A 476 14.98 -9.14 16.97
C TYR A 476 14.18 -8.88 15.69
N LEU A 477 14.01 -9.92 14.88
CA LEU A 477 13.11 -9.92 13.74
C LEU A 477 11.90 -10.78 14.06
N LEU A 478 10.76 -10.15 14.20
CA LEU A 478 9.46 -10.81 14.20
C LEU A 478 8.98 -10.92 12.75
N THR A 479 8.75 -12.13 12.26
CA THR A 479 8.28 -12.35 10.89
C THR A 479 6.87 -12.90 10.92
N ALA A 480 5.95 -12.23 10.23
CA ALA A 480 4.59 -12.65 9.98
C ALA A 480 4.45 -13.13 8.53
N ILE A 481 4.55 -14.45 8.33
CA ILE A 481 4.39 -15.08 7.01
C ILE A 481 2.90 -15.21 6.74
N GLY A 482 2.42 -14.58 5.67
CA GLY A 482 0.99 -14.36 5.38
C GLY A 482 0.42 -13.07 5.99
N GLY A 483 1.22 -12.33 6.76
CA GLY A 483 0.82 -11.02 7.30
C GLY A 483 0.93 -9.92 6.24
N THR A 484 0.02 -8.94 6.30
CA THR A 484 -0.10 -7.80 5.41
C THR A 484 0.31 -6.50 6.11
N HIS A 485 0.28 -5.36 5.41
CA HIS A 485 0.77 -4.09 5.94
C HIS A 485 0.03 -3.60 7.18
N LEU A 486 -1.31 -3.71 7.17
CA LEU A 486 -2.17 -3.23 8.27
C LEU A 486 -2.53 -4.32 9.28
N SER A 487 -1.97 -5.53 9.17
CA SER A 487 -2.26 -6.68 10.07
C SER A 487 -2.02 -6.37 11.56
N VAL A 488 -1.18 -5.38 11.86
CA VAL A 488 -0.86 -4.95 13.23
C VAL A 488 -1.79 -3.87 13.76
N GLY A 489 -2.60 -3.25 12.89
CA GLY A 489 -3.48 -2.16 13.26
C GLY A 489 -4.66 -2.62 14.12
N ASP A 490 -5.21 -1.70 14.89
CA ASP A 490 -6.46 -1.90 15.61
C ASP A 490 -7.62 -2.01 14.61
N PRO A 491 -8.32 -3.14 14.52
CA PRO A 491 -9.41 -3.32 13.55
C PRO A 491 -10.50 -2.26 13.64
N SER A 492 -10.73 -1.70 14.84
CA SER A 492 -11.74 -0.66 15.07
C SER A 492 -11.33 0.71 14.52
N ASN A 493 -10.05 0.90 14.22
CA ASN A 493 -9.46 2.18 13.84
C ASN A 493 -8.69 2.13 12.49
N LEU A 494 -8.89 1.08 11.70
CA LEU A 494 -8.30 0.99 10.36
C LEU A 494 -9.02 1.95 9.40
N ASN A 495 -8.23 2.63 8.58
CA ASN A 495 -8.77 3.44 7.48
C ASN A 495 -9.34 2.51 6.40
N GLN A 496 -10.67 2.46 6.27
CA GLN A 496 -11.38 1.59 5.32
C GLN A 496 -10.99 1.87 3.86
N SER A 497 -10.70 3.12 3.50
CA SER A 497 -10.27 3.47 2.15
C SER A 497 -8.92 2.84 1.79
N LEU A 498 -8.03 2.66 2.76
CA LEU A 498 -6.76 1.96 2.55
C LEU A 498 -6.97 0.45 2.48
N THR A 499 -7.79 -0.13 3.35
CA THR A 499 -8.01 -1.59 3.41
C THR A 499 -8.73 -2.14 2.19
N GLN A 500 -9.48 -1.31 1.47
CA GLN A 500 -10.24 -1.69 0.28
C GLN A 500 -9.52 -1.39 -1.04
N SER A 501 -8.29 -0.87 -0.97
CA SER A 501 -7.49 -0.59 -2.18
C SER A 501 -7.07 -1.89 -2.87
N ILE A 502 -7.16 -1.93 -4.21
CA ILE A 502 -6.65 -3.05 -5.01
C ILE A 502 -5.13 -3.25 -4.88
N PHE A 503 -4.42 -2.22 -4.44
CA PHE A 503 -2.98 -2.24 -4.21
C PHE A 503 -2.61 -2.73 -2.81
N VAL A 504 -3.59 -2.81 -1.89
CA VAL A 504 -3.41 -3.20 -0.51
C VAL A 504 -4.28 -4.42 -0.27
N ARG A 505 -3.67 -5.61 -0.33
CA ARG A 505 -4.36 -6.87 -0.05
C ARG A 505 -4.31 -7.11 1.46
N GLU A 506 -5.30 -6.57 2.18
CA GLU A 506 -5.34 -6.76 3.62
C GLU A 506 -6.07 -8.05 4.01
N GLN A 507 -5.52 -8.74 5.00
CA GLN A 507 -6.17 -9.89 5.64
C GLN A 507 -7.29 -9.43 6.58
N SER A 508 -8.26 -10.31 6.83
CA SER A 508 -9.31 -9.99 7.79
C SER A 508 -8.77 -9.88 9.23
N ALA A 509 -9.52 -9.18 10.07
CA ALA A 509 -9.15 -8.96 11.46
C ALA A 509 -8.97 -10.28 12.23
N GLU A 510 -9.79 -11.29 11.92
CA GLU A 510 -9.75 -12.60 12.56
C GLU A 510 -8.48 -13.38 12.18
N VAL A 511 -8.08 -13.33 10.91
CA VAL A 511 -6.85 -13.99 10.43
C VAL A 511 -5.60 -13.39 11.07
N THR A 512 -5.62 -12.08 11.33
CA THR A 512 -4.46 -11.34 11.85
C THR A 512 -4.45 -11.20 13.38
N GLU A 513 -5.50 -11.66 14.08
CA GLU A 513 -5.58 -11.61 15.55
C GLU A 513 -4.39 -12.29 16.25
N PRO A 514 -3.88 -13.47 15.81
CA PRO A 514 -2.72 -14.10 16.44
C PRO A 514 -1.47 -13.21 16.43
N LEU A 515 -1.27 -12.39 15.39
CA LEU A 515 -0.16 -11.43 15.33
C LEU A 515 -0.32 -10.32 16.35
N ARG A 516 -1.52 -9.71 16.46
CA ARG A 516 -1.79 -8.66 17.46
C ARG A 516 -1.66 -9.21 18.88
N HIS A 517 -2.13 -10.43 19.10
CA HIS A 517 -1.99 -11.12 20.37
C HIS A 517 -0.51 -11.35 20.72
N LEU A 518 0.27 -11.91 19.79
CA LEU A 518 1.71 -12.06 19.98
C LEU A 518 2.42 -10.72 20.21
N LEU A 519 2.02 -9.67 19.48
CA LEU A 519 2.64 -8.35 19.59
C LEU A 519 2.45 -7.72 20.97
N LYS A 520 1.31 -7.96 21.63
CA LYS A 520 1.11 -7.60 23.04
C LYS A 520 2.20 -8.22 23.92
N GLY A 521 2.40 -9.55 23.81
CA GLY A 521 3.34 -10.28 24.65
C GLY A 521 4.80 -9.97 24.33
N VAL A 522 5.19 -10.06 23.05
CA VAL A 522 6.58 -9.78 22.62
C VAL A 522 6.92 -8.31 22.79
N GLY A 523 5.98 -7.40 22.49
CA GLY A 523 6.19 -5.96 22.66
C GLY A 523 6.42 -5.60 24.14
N LEU A 524 5.55 -6.09 25.03
CA LEU A 524 5.73 -5.91 26.47
C LEU A 524 7.06 -6.52 26.94
N ALA A 525 7.37 -7.75 26.53
CA ALA A 525 8.60 -8.43 26.91
C ALA A 525 9.86 -7.67 26.46
N PHE A 526 9.83 -7.10 25.26
CA PHE A 526 10.93 -6.29 24.75
C PHE A 526 11.08 -4.98 25.55
N ILE A 527 9.97 -4.31 25.87
CA ILE A 527 10.00 -3.08 26.69
C ILE A 527 10.53 -3.37 28.09
N LYS A 528 10.09 -4.45 28.68
CA LYS A 528 10.52 -4.87 30.03
C LYS A 528 11.99 -5.22 30.15
N GLN A 529 12.74 -5.37 29.02
CA GLN A 529 14.20 -5.52 29.07
C GLN A 529 14.91 -4.29 29.63
N MET A 530 14.24 -3.13 29.70
CA MET A 530 14.76 -1.90 30.35
C MET A 530 14.35 -1.79 31.81
N THR A 531 13.71 -2.77 32.39
CA THR A 531 13.20 -2.74 33.76
C THR A 531 13.87 -3.83 34.63
N PRO A 532 13.74 -3.75 35.95
CA PRO A 532 14.26 -4.78 36.86
C PRO A 532 13.71 -6.18 36.59
N GLU A 533 12.47 -6.28 36.03
CA GLU A 533 11.82 -7.56 35.71
C GLU A 533 12.33 -8.21 34.41
N ALA A 534 13.33 -7.66 33.75
CA ALA A 534 13.85 -8.11 32.45
C ALA A 534 14.01 -9.64 32.35
N LYS A 535 14.52 -10.28 33.41
CA LYS A 535 14.78 -11.73 33.42
C LYS A 535 13.50 -12.56 33.31
N GLU A 536 12.38 -12.10 33.88
CA GLU A 536 11.09 -12.79 33.86
C GLU A 536 10.49 -12.78 32.44
N TYR A 537 10.83 -11.77 31.63
CA TYR A 537 10.32 -11.58 30.29
C TYR A 537 11.20 -12.20 29.18
N ILE A 538 12.40 -12.70 29.48
CA ILE A 538 13.26 -13.39 28.50
C ILE A 538 12.58 -14.58 27.79
N PRO A 539 11.77 -15.44 28.45
CA PRO A 539 11.10 -16.56 27.78
C PRO A 539 10.24 -16.14 26.60
N PHE A 540 9.64 -14.92 26.65
CA PHE A 540 8.72 -14.40 25.63
C PHE A 540 9.45 -13.79 24.42
N LEU A 541 10.78 -13.63 24.51
CA LEU A 541 11.66 -13.25 23.40
C LEU A 541 12.34 -14.46 22.74
N LYS A 542 11.84 -15.68 22.99
CA LYS A 542 12.35 -16.91 22.36
C LYS A 542 11.58 -17.28 21.10
N PRO A 543 12.25 -17.84 20.08
CA PRO A 543 11.60 -18.26 18.84
C PRO A 543 10.41 -19.20 19.04
N THR A 544 10.52 -20.15 19.99
CA THR A 544 9.44 -21.11 20.31
C THR A 544 8.17 -20.44 20.83
N TYR A 545 8.30 -19.32 21.54
CA TYR A 545 7.15 -18.55 22.02
C TYR A 545 6.40 -17.92 20.85
N ALA A 546 7.08 -17.19 19.97
CA ALA A 546 6.42 -16.58 18.82
C ALA A 546 5.78 -17.64 17.90
N GLN A 547 6.48 -18.75 17.67
CA GLN A 547 6.00 -19.84 16.82
C GLN A 547 4.72 -20.50 17.37
N SER A 548 4.47 -20.51 18.68
CA SER A 548 3.27 -21.10 19.28
C SER A 548 1.97 -20.36 18.94
N PHE A 549 2.06 -19.12 18.46
CA PHE A 549 0.91 -18.33 17.98
C PHE A 549 0.61 -18.55 16.49
N SER A 550 1.37 -19.38 15.79
CA SER A 550 1.17 -19.64 14.36
C SER A 550 -0.12 -20.40 14.10
N THR A 551 -0.82 -20.01 13.05
CA THR A 551 -1.99 -20.70 12.48
C THR A 551 -1.65 -21.33 11.12
N GLU A 552 -2.60 -21.93 10.43
CA GLU A 552 -2.39 -22.43 9.06
C GLU A 552 -2.12 -21.31 8.07
N THR A 553 -2.80 -20.18 8.21
CA THR A 553 -2.75 -19.04 7.29
C THR A 553 -1.72 -17.97 7.68
N LEU A 554 -1.33 -17.92 8.96
CA LEU A 554 -0.40 -16.91 9.48
C LEU A 554 0.68 -17.60 10.31
N LYS A 555 1.91 -17.69 9.79
CA LYS A 555 3.03 -18.27 10.52
C LYS A 555 3.86 -17.17 11.18
N LEU A 556 4.16 -17.32 12.46
CA LEU A 556 4.87 -16.30 13.25
C LEU A 556 6.23 -16.85 13.68
N ARG A 557 7.29 -16.07 13.44
CA ARG A 557 8.69 -16.42 13.74
C ARG A 557 9.38 -15.26 14.43
N LEU A 558 10.25 -15.53 15.41
CA LEU A 558 11.05 -14.53 16.09
C LEU A 558 12.51 -14.98 16.14
N ASN A 559 13.41 -14.18 15.59
CA ASN A 559 14.82 -14.53 15.47
C ASN A 559 15.70 -13.32 15.79
N ALA A 560 16.74 -13.51 16.60
CA ALA A 560 17.77 -12.50 16.83
C ALA A 560 18.78 -12.42 15.67
N GLU A 561 19.01 -13.56 15.01
CA GLU A 561 19.91 -13.70 13.87
C GLU A 561 19.22 -14.46 12.75
N LEU A 562 19.55 -14.11 11.51
CA LEU A 562 19.07 -14.84 10.34
C LEU A 562 19.99 -16.00 10.03
N PRO A 563 19.46 -17.20 9.74
CA PRO A 563 20.27 -18.34 9.32
C PRO A 563 21.12 -18.02 8.08
N PRO A 564 22.35 -18.56 7.97
CA PRO A 564 23.24 -18.27 6.84
C PRO A 564 22.62 -18.57 5.47
N ASN A 565 21.85 -19.65 5.37
CA ASN A 565 21.14 -19.99 4.12
C ASN A 565 20.15 -18.92 3.73
N PHE A 566 19.35 -18.40 4.68
CA PHE A 566 18.40 -17.32 4.43
C PHE A 566 19.12 -16.03 4.03
N SER A 567 20.22 -15.67 4.68
CA SER A 567 21.05 -14.52 4.30
C SER A 567 21.62 -14.63 2.87
N ASN A 568 21.91 -15.85 2.40
CA ASN A 568 22.32 -16.09 1.02
C ASN A 568 21.16 -15.85 0.04
N TRP A 569 19.95 -16.33 0.36
CA TRP A 569 18.75 -16.09 -0.45
C TRP A 569 18.43 -14.61 -0.53
N LEU A 570 18.54 -13.85 0.56
CA LEU A 570 18.33 -12.41 0.55
C LEU A 570 19.28 -11.69 -0.40
N ARG A 571 20.57 -12.10 -0.44
CA ARG A 571 21.54 -11.51 -1.39
C ARG A 571 21.15 -11.77 -2.84
N VAL A 572 20.66 -12.97 -3.15
CA VAL A 572 20.18 -13.30 -4.50
C VAL A 572 18.91 -12.49 -4.84
N ALA A 573 17.95 -12.41 -3.92
CA ALA A 573 16.71 -11.67 -4.12
C ALA A 573 16.93 -10.14 -4.26
N ALA A 574 18.02 -9.62 -3.71
CA ALA A 574 18.39 -8.20 -3.81
C ALA A 574 19.11 -7.84 -5.12
N LEU A 575 19.52 -8.84 -5.93
CA LEU A 575 20.16 -8.56 -7.21
C LEU A 575 19.17 -7.92 -8.19
N PRO A 576 19.60 -6.93 -8.98
CA PRO A 576 18.82 -6.43 -10.09
C PRO A 576 18.43 -7.58 -11.03
N MET A 577 17.21 -7.55 -11.56
CA MET A 577 16.68 -8.62 -12.44
C MET A 577 17.61 -8.91 -13.62
N GLU A 578 18.26 -7.89 -14.19
CA GLU A 578 19.23 -8.01 -15.27
C GLU A 578 20.43 -8.89 -14.89
N GLN A 579 20.94 -8.73 -13.65
CA GLN A 579 22.04 -9.54 -13.14
C GLN A 579 21.59 -10.97 -12.80
N LEU A 580 20.35 -11.13 -12.35
CA LEU A 580 19.77 -12.44 -12.07
C LEU A 580 19.63 -13.27 -13.36
N VAL A 581 19.13 -12.64 -14.41
CA VAL A 581 19.00 -13.26 -15.76
C VAL A 581 20.38 -13.54 -16.36
N ALA A 582 21.32 -12.60 -16.28
CA ALA A 582 22.68 -12.78 -16.78
C ALA A 582 23.42 -13.92 -16.06
N SER A 583 23.20 -14.10 -14.76
CA SER A 583 23.83 -15.16 -13.96
C SER A 583 23.26 -16.56 -14.24
N THR A 584 22.06 -16.64 -14.81
CA THR A 584 21.35 -17.92 -15.11
C THR A 584 21.50 -18.37 -16.56
N LEU A 585 21.94 -17.47 -17.46
CA LEU A 585 22.19 -17.81 -18.87
C LEU A 585 23.62 -18.37 -19.04
N PRO A 586 23.80 -19.50 -19.79
CA PRO A 586 25.14 -19.93 -20.19
C PRO A 586 25.83 -18.80 -20.95
N SER A 587 27.11 -18.56 -20.67
CA SER A 587 27.89 -17.42 -21.16
C SER A 587 27.85 -17.15 -22.67
N ARG A 588 27.54 -18.16 -23.51
CA ARG A 588 27.34 -18.02 -24.96
C ARG A 588 25.98 -17.45 -25.39
N ARG A 589 24.98 -17.36 -24.49
CA ARG A 589 23.64 -16.82 -24.80
C ARG A 589 23.45 -15.39 -24.29
N ALA A 590 24.24 -14.97 -23.31
CA ALA A 590 24.20 -13.61 -22.81
C ALA A 590 24.65 -12.57 -23.86
N GLU A 591 25.60 -12.94 -24.74
CA GLU A 591 26.05 -12.06 -25.84
C GLU A 591 25.00 -11.83 -26.94
N LEU A 592 23.98 -12.71 -27.04
CA LEU A 592 22.93 -12.61 -28.07
C LEU A 592 21.72 -11.74 -27.64
N CYS A 593 21.64 -11.36 -26.35
CA CYS A 593 20.48 -10.68 -25.79
C CYS A 593 20.79 -9.25 -25.30
N THR A 594 21.88 -8.63 -25.75
CA THR A 594 22.30 -7.30 -25.27
C THR A 594 21.40 -6.15 -25.73
N ASP A 595 20.51 -6.35 -26.70
CA ASP A 595 19.77 -5.26 -27.34
C ASP A 595 18.24 -5.32 -27.24
N SER A 596 17.65 -6.30 -26.56
CA SER A 596 16.19 -6.27 -26.33
C SER A 596 15.72 -7.04 -25.08
N VAL A 597 14.89 -6.38 -24.30
CA VAL A 597 14.18 -6.94 -23.13
C VAL A 597 13.31 -8.15 -23.52
N GLU A 598 12.80 -8.17 -24.75
CA GLU A 598 11.97 -9.23 -25.32
C GLU A 598 12.71 -10.56 -25.48
N CYS A 599 14.00 -10.52 -25.82
CA CYS A 599 14.84 -11.72 -25.88
C CYS A 599 15.09 -12.33 -24.50
N LEU A 600 15.24 -11.50 -23.47
CA LEU A 600 15.44 -11.92 -22.08
C LEU A 600 14.17 -12.56 -21.51
N LEU A 601 12.99 -12.03 -21.82
CA LEU A 601 11.70 -12.53 -21.36
C LEU A 601 11.35 -13.89 -21.98
N ASN A 602 11.61 -14.09 -23.25
CA ASN A 602 11.31 -15.35 -23.95
C ASN A 602 12.19 -16.53 -23.51
N HIS A 603 13.37 -16.26 -22.95
CA HIS A 603 14.30 -17.31 -22.51
C HIS A 603 14.30 -17.56 -21.01
N SER A 604 13.74 -16.65 -20.21
CA SER A 604 13.67 -16.75 -18.74
C SER A 604 12.31 -17.25 -18.22
N LEU A 605 11.25 -17.31 -19.07
CA LEU A 605 9.95 -17.84 -18.68
C LEU A 605 9.99 -19.20 -17.93
N PRO A 606 10.86 -20.18 -18.31
CA PRO A 606 10.96 -21.43 -17.57
C PRO A 606 11.50 -21.28 -16.16
N LEU A 607 12.29 -20.24 -15.88
CA LEU A 607 12.91 -20.04 -14.56
C LEU A 607 11.99 -19.30 -13.61
N VAL A 608 11.20 -18.35 -14.12
CA VAL A 608 10.19 -17.63 -13.33
C VAL A 608 9.09 -18.59 -12.88
N MET A 609 8.75 -19.60 -13.68
CA MET A 609 7.79 -20.65 -13.28
C MET A 609 8.32 -21.59 -12.20
N PHE A 610 9.64 -21.69 -11.98
CA PHE A 610 10.22 -22.48 -10.89
C PHE A 610 10.30 -21.71 -9.55
N ILE A 611 10.15 -20.40 -9.58
CA ILE A 611 10.22 -19.52 -8.38
C ILE A 611 8.82 -19.23 -7.82
N LEU A 612 7.74 -19.46 -8.60
CA LEU A 612 6.37 -19.30 -8.12
C LEU A 612 5.90 -20.56 -7.39
N PRO A 613 5.45 -20.48 -6.14
CA PRO A 613 4.91 -21.65 -5.44
C PRO A 613 3.57 -22.07 -6.05
N GLY A 614 3.51 -23.34 -6.39
CA GLY A 614 2.44 -24.28 -6.65
C GLY A 614 1.05 -23.80 -7.03
N ASP A 615 0.47 -24.56 -7.96
CA ASP A 615 -0.92 -24.57 -8.44
C ASP A 615 -1.30 -23.66 -9.61
N PHE A 616 -0.38 -23.50 -10.60
CA PHE A 616 -0.84 -23.24 -11.94
C PHE A 616 -1.00 -24.57 -12.71
N PRO A 617 -2.20 -24.93 -13.21
CA PRO A 617 -2.36 -26.12 -14.01
C PRO A 617 -1.54 -25.96 -15.30
N LEU A 618 -0.53 -26.80 -15.44
CA LEU A 618 0.24 -26.93 -16.67
C LEU A 618 -0.71 -27.23 -17.82
N ILE A 619 -0.91 -26.30 -18.73
CA ILE A 619 -1.56 -26.56 -20.01
C ILE A 619 -0.64 -27.51 -20.76
N GLY A 620 -1.05 -28.80 -20.78
CA GLY A 620 -0.32 -29.86 -21.42
C GLY A 620 -0.24 -29.67 -22.91
N HIS A 621 0.91 -29.33 -23.45
CA HIS A 621 1.21 -29.56 -24.85
C HIS A 621 1.63 -31.03 -25.03
N PRO A 622 1.05 -31.74 -25.96
CA PRO A 622 1.47 -33.12 -26.27
C PRO A 622 2.80 -33.09 -27.01
N PHE A 623 3.89 -33.21 -26.29
CA PHE A 623 5.17 -33.52 -26.94
C PHE A 623 5.14 -34.98 -27.41
N HIS A 624 5.02 -35.20 -28.69
CA HIS A 624 5.28 -36.47 -29.36
C HIS A 624 6.68 -36.95 -28.99
N ARG A 625 6.74 -38.05 -28.25
CA ARG A 625 7.96 -38.80 -27.97
C ARG A 625 8.46 -39.44 -29.26
N PHE A 626 9.42 -38.84 -29.93
CA PHE A 626 10.26 -39.56 -30.90
C PHE A 626 11.28 -40.41 -30.12
N ARG A 627 10.93 -41.69 -29.95
CA ARG A 627 11.83 -42.73 -29.45
C ARG A 627 12.80 -43.11 -30.56
N ARG A 628 14.01 -42.55 -30.61
CA ARG A 628 15.12 -43.10 -31.40
C ARG A 628 15.63 -44.38 -30.73
N LYS A 629 15.33 -45.52 -31.33
CA LYS A 629 15.95 -46.81 -31.05
C LYS A 629 17.46 -46.72 -31.35
N ARG A 630 18.32 -46.71 -30.36
CA ARG A 630 19.74 -47.02 -30.55
C ARG A 630 19.90 -48.52 -30.64
N LYS A 631 20.29 -49.03 -31.80
CA LYS A 631 20.79 -50.40 -32.03
C LYS A 631 22.12 -50.54 -31.29
N LYS A 632 22.19 -51.42 -30.30
CA LYS A 632 23.45 -51.96 -29.76
C LYS A 632 24.09 -52.82 -30.83
N ARG A 633 25.28 -52.45 -31.27
CA ARG A 633 26.22 -53.33 -32.00
C ARG A 633 27.10 -54.00 -30.95
N THR A 634 26.92 -55.29 -30.79
CA THR A 634 27.87 -56.18 -30.09
C THR A 634 29.07 -56.38 -31.02
N MET A 635 30.26 -56.01 -30.57
CA MET A 635 31.52 -56.50 -31.11
C MET A 635 31.98 -57.65 -30.25
N ARG A 636 32.08 -58.80 -30.88
CA ARG A 636 32.83 -59.98 -30.42
C ARG A 636 34.32 -59.67 -30.54
N ASN A 637 35.09 -59.89 -29.51
CA ASN A 637 36.52 -60.08 -29.60
C ASN A 637 36.78 -61.55 -29.38
N ASP A 638 37.34 -62.17 -30.46
CA ASP A 638 38.10 -63.40 -30.39
C ASP A 638 39.58 -63.02 -30.38
N ASN A 639 40.33 -63.65 -29.50
CA ASN A 639 41.75 -63.88 -29.16
C ASN A 639 42.23 -63.20 -27.91
#